data_06ebca99d1c12ee824a6e19fd6243437
#
_entry.id   06ebca99d1c12ee824a6e19fd6243437
#
_cell.length_a   1.000
_cell.length_b   1.000
_cell.length_c   1.000
_cell.angle_alpha   90.00
_cell.angle_beta   90.00
_cell.angle_gamma   90.00
#
_symmetry.space_group_name_H-M   'P 1'
#
loop_
_entity.id
_entity.type
_entity.pdbx_description
1 polymer ?
#
loop_
_entity_poly.entity_id
_entity_poly.type
_entity_poly.pdbx_seq_one_letter_code
_entity_poly.pdbx_strand_id
1 'polypeptide(L)'
;MARIFGTDGVRGLANVDITATLALDLGEAAARLIGGGVRADGTKPRAVIGRDTRISGEFLDHALAAGLASAGMDVVRVGVVTTPTVAHLTATHDNVDLGVMISASHNPMPDNGIKFFAHGGYKLADSVEDRIQDLLGTKWNRPTGEGVGEVGYEDDWAIDSYIDHLVKAVGTNLRGLRIAVDCANGGASDLGPRALREAGADVVVLNASPDGRNINHKSGSTHPEQLQAVTVASEADFGVAYDGDADRCLAVDRNGNLIDGDKIMGALAVNLRDQGKLAKDTLVVTVMSNLGLILAMRDAGINTVQTAVGDRYVLEGMLSGGYNLGGEQSGHIIASDHATTGDGILSSLLLARMVKESGRDLADLTAFVHRLPQTLINVSGVDRSRASSDPKLAEAVAAAEAQLGESGRVLLRPSGTEPLVRVMVEAATQDEADTVAASLADVVKAELAL
;
A
#
# COMPACT_ATOMS: atom_id res chain seq x y z
N MET A 1 -12.61 3.86 24.89
CA MET A 1 -13.08 2.90 23.84
C MET A 1 -11.84 2.25 23.24
N ALA A 2 -11.95 1.04 22.67
CA ALA A 2 -10.83 0.50 21.88
C ALA A 2 -10.57 1.42 20.70
N ARG A 3 -9.32 1.52 20.25
CA ARG A 3 -8.94 2.31 19.07
C ARG A 3 -9.60 1.70 17.83
N ILE A 4 -10.36 2.50 17.07
CA ILE A 4 -11.04 2.05 15.85
C ILE A 4 -10.14 2.19 14.61
N PHE A 5 -9.14 3.09 14.67
CA PHE A 5 -8.15 3.23 13.62
C PHE A 5 -7.09 2.13 13.71
N GLY A 6 -6.88 1.42 12.61
CA GLY A 6 -5.76 0.51 12.41
C GLY A 6 -4.52 1.23 11.88
N THR A 7 -3.59 0.48 11.29
CA THR A 7 -2.40 1.03 10.60
C THR A 7 -2.76 1.71 9.27
N ASP A 8 -3.95 1.44 8.72
CA ASP A 8 -4.39 1.95 7.42
C ASP A 8 -5.88 2.36 7.47
N GLY A 9 -6.18 3.33 8.32
CA GLY A 9 -7.53 3.85 8.52
C GLY A 9 -8.45 2.94 9.34
N VAL A 10 -9.76 3.17 9.22
CA VAL A 10 -10.80 2.33 9.85
C VAL A 10 -11.25 1.28 8.86
N ARG A 11 -11.20 -0.01 9.20
CA ARG A 11 -11.60 -1.13 8.33
C ARG A 11 -12.50 -2.11 9.04
N GLY A 12 -13.38 -2.76 8.29
CA GLY A 12 -14.24 -3.82 8.79
C GLY A 12 -15.30 -4.26 7.80
N LEU A 13 -16.20 -5.12 8.24
CA LEU A 13 -17.33 -5.58 7.44
C LEU A 13 -18.30 -4.40 7.18
N ALA A 14 -18.51 -4.11 5.91
CA ALA A 14 -19.39 -3.00 5.51
C ALA A 14 -20.82 -3.20 6.01
N ASN A 15 -21.46 -2.14 6.49
CA ASN A 15 -22.78 -2.09 7.08
C ASN A 15 -22.94 -2.90 8.40
N VAL A 16 -21.83 -3.35 8.99
CA VAL A 16 -21.75 -3.94 10.34
C VAL A 16 -20.76 -3.14 11.19
N ASP A 17 -19.48 -3.17 10.83
CA ASP A 17 -18.42 -2.41 11.49
C ASP A 17 -18.31 -1.00 10.87
N ILE A 18 -18.34 -0.92 9.53
CA ILE A 18 -18.26 0.33 8.78
C ILE A 18 -19.67 0.70 8.29
N THR A 19 -20.40 1.39 9.15
CA THR A 19 -21.79 1.79 8.89
C THR A 19 -21.89 3.19 8.28
N ALA A 20 -23.04 3.53 7.68
CA ALA A 20 -23.32 4.89 7.22
C ALA A 20 -23.24 5.92 8.37
N THR A 21 -23.69 5.55 9.57
CA THR A 21 -23.60 6.41 10.75
C THR A 21 -22.14 6.67 11.13
N LEU A 22 -21.29 5.63 11.17
CA LEU A 22 -19.88 5.80 11.47
C LEU A 22 -19.18 6.67 10.42
N ALA A 23 -19.47 6.49 9.13
CA ALA A 23 -18.92 7.30 8.05
C ALA A 23 -19.31 8.79 8.19
N LEU A 24 -20.59 9.07 8.50
CA LEU A 24 -21.08 10.43 8.79
C LEU A 24 -20.34 11.03 9.99
N ASP A 25 -20.26 10.30 11.10
CA ASP A 25 -19.62 10.76 12.33
C ASP A 25 -18.13 11.01 12.15
N LEU A 26 -17.42 10.14 11.38
CA LEU A 26 -16.01 10.34 11.02
C LEU A 26 -15.81 11.59 10.16
N GLY A 27 -16.69 11.82 9.17
CA GLY A 27 -16.65 13.02 8.35
C GLY A 27 -16.88 14.30 9.19
N GLU A 28 -17.87 14.28 10.08
CA GLU A 28 -18.14 15.38 11.01
C GLU A 28 -16.92 15.65 11.92
N ALA A 29 -16.36 14.62 12.52
CA ALA A 29 -15.22 14.75 13.44
C ALA A 29 -13.97 15.24 12.72
N ALA A 30 -13.68 14.74 11.52
CA ALA A 30 -12.53 15.16 10.72
C ALA A 30 -12.66 16.64 10.30
N ALA A 31 -13.83 17.08 9.83
CA ALA A 31 -14.04 18.48 9.46
C ALA A 31 -13.91 19.43 10.64
N ARG A 32 -14.40 19.04 11.82
CA ARG A 32 -14.27 19.82 13.06
C ARG A 32 -12.82 19.98 13.50
N LEU A 33 -12.00 18.95 13.29
CA LEU A 33 -10.60 18.95 13.71
C LEU A 33 -9.70 19.69 12.72
N ILE A 34 -9.89 19.45 11.42
CA ILE A 34 -8.99 19.87 10.35
C ILE A 34 -9.47 21.17 9.71
N GLY A 35 -10.80 21.34 9.58
CA GLY A 35 -11.40 22.45 8.86
C GLY A 35 -11.19 23.82 9.48
N GLY A 36 -11.12 23.94 10.80
CA GLY A 36 -10.86 25.21 11.49
C GLY A 36 -11.86 26.36 11.23
N GLY A 37 -12.92 26.13 10.46
CA GLY A 37 -13.93 27.14 10.06
C GLY A 37 -13.56 27.91 8.79
N VAL A 38 -14.34 28.96 8.48
CA VAL A 38 -14.12 29.82 7.31
C VAL A 38 -12.79 30.57 7.47
N ARG A 39 -11.95 30.54 6.43
CA ARG A 39 -10.66 31.21 6.39
C ARG A 39 -10.81 32.73 6.35
N ALA A 40 -9.71 33.44 6.60
CA ALA A 40 -9.71 34.92 6.63
C ALA A 40 -10.07 35.56 5.26
N ASP A 41 -9.86 34.84 4.18
CA ASP A 41 -10.24 35.22 2.80
C ASP A 41 -11.71 34.90 2.44
N GLY A 42 -12.48 34.32 3.38
CA GLY A 42 -13.87 33.92 3.19
C GLY A 42 -14.04 32.51 2.55
N THR A 43 -12.94 31.82 2.23
CA THR A 43 -13.01 30.46 1.70
C THR A 43 -13.24 29.43 2.80
N LYS A 44 -13.92 28.33 2.47
CA LYS A 44 -14.09 27.18 3.37
C LYS A 44 -12.98 26.16 3.17
N PRO A 45 -12.65 25.37 4.21
CA PRO A 45 -11.80 24.21 4.03
C PRO A 45 -12.48 23.21 3.07
N ARG A 46 -11.67 22.46 2.31
CA ARG A 46 -12.15 21.55 1.27
C ARG A 46 -11.62 20.14 1.47
N ALA A 47 -12.48 19.15 1.28
CA ALA A 47 -12.15 17.75 1.22
C ALA A 47 -12.36 17.16 -0.18
N VAL A 48 -11.51 16.21 -0.56
CA VAL A 48 -11.69 15.33 -1.73
C VAL A 48 -12.04 13.93 -1.24
N ILE A 49 -13.08 13.31 -1.80
CA ILE A 49 -13.50 11.93 -1.49
C ILE A 49 -13.41 11.08 -2.75
N GLY A 50 -12.58 10.03 -2.69
CA GLY A 50 -12.54 8.96 -3.68
C GLY A 50 -12.93 7.62 -3.08
N ARG A 51 -13.28 6.66 -3.92
CA ARG A 51 -13.62 5.30 -3.51
C ARG A 51 -13.14 4.25 -4.51
N ASP A 52 -13.01 3.01 -4.06
CA ASP A 52 -12.85 1.87 -4.95
C ASP A 52 -14.22 1.42 -5.52
N THR A 53 -14.23 0.29 -6.20
CA THR A 53 -15.41 -0.20 -6.93
C THR A 53 -16.41 -0.97 -6.06
N ARG A 54 -16.18 -1.15 -4.76
CA ARG A 54 -17.10 -1.89 -3.87
C ARG A 54 -18.48 -1.28 -3.86
N ILE A 55 -19.52 -2.12 -3.93
CA ILE A 55 -20.92 -1.67 -3.90
C ILE A 55 -21.23 -0.85 -2.64
N SER A 56 -20.57 -1.15 -1.52
CA SER A 56 -20.72 -0.40 -0.27
C SER A 56 -20.06 0.99 -0.30
N GLY A 57 -19.17 1.26 -1.25
CA GLY A 57 -18.51 2.55 -1.38
C GLY A 57 -19.47 3.70 -1.61
N GLU A 58 -20.54 3.49 -2.39
CA GLU A 58 -21.51 4.53 -2.76
C GLU A 58 -22.22 5.12 -1.54
N PHE A 59 -22.81 4.29 -0.67
CA PHE A 59 -23.53 4.81 0.49
C PHE A 59 -22.59 5.39 1.56
N LEU A 60 -21.37 4.86 1.67
CA LEU A 60 -20.36 5.38 2.60
C LEU A 60 -19.86 6.76 2.15
N ASP A 61 -19.62 6.95 0.84
CA ASP A 61 -19.24 8.23 0.24
C ASP A 61 -20.31 9.31 0.52
N HIS A 62 -21.59 9.00 0.28
CA HIS A 62 -22.68 9.94 0.57
C HIS A 62 -22.76 10.30 2.07
N ALA A 63 -22.62 9.32 2.96
CA ALA A 63 -22.68 9.55 4.39
C ALA A 63 -21.50 10.41 4.88
N LEU A 64 -20.28 10.09 4.40
CA LEU A 64 -19.08 10.84 4.71
C LEU A 64 -19.15 12.28 4.20
N ALA A 65 -19.60 12.49 2.94
CA ALA A 65 -19.79 13.81 2.36
C ALA A 65 -20.79 14.65 3.17
N ALA A 66 -21.89 14.03 3.59
CA ALA A 66 -22.89 14.70 4.46
C ALA A 66 -22.26 15.10 5.81
N GLY A 67 -21.44 14.24 6.42
CA GLY A 67 -20.74 14.54 7.67
C GLY A 67 -19.80 15.73 7.54
N LEU A 68 -18.92 15.71 6.54
CA LEU A 68 -17.96 16.79 6.25
C LEU A 68 -18.67 18.12 5.97
N ALA A 69 -19.67 18.11 5.07
CA ALA A 69 -20.40 19.32 4.69
C ALA A 69 -21.23 19.89 5.86
N SER A 70 -21.86 19.02 6.68
CA SER A 70 -22.60 19.46 7.87
C SER A 70 -21.71 20.16 8.90
N ALA A 71 -20.41 19.91 8.85
CA ALA A 71 -19.42 20.52 9.72
C ALA A 71 -18.68 21.72 9.08
N GLY A 72 -19.14 22.17 7.89
CA GLY A 72 -18.66 23.41 7.27
C GLY A 72 -17.51 23.24 6.29
N MET A 73 -17.20 22.01 5.88
CA MET A 73 -16.15 21.73 4.89
C MET A 73 -16.79 21.52 3.50
N ASP A 74 -16.28 22.20 2.48
CA ASP A 74 -16.68 21.92 1.10
C ASP A 74 -16.16 20.55 0.67
N VAL A 75 -16.91 19.81 -0.10
CA VAL A 75 -16.61 18.43 -0.49
C VAL A 75 -16.65 18.29 -2.00
N VAL A 76 -15.57 17.78 -2.58
CA VAL A 76 -15.48 17.35 -3.96
C VAL A 76 -15.42 15.82 -4.00
N ARG A 77 -16.47 15.20 -4.55
CA ARG A 77 -16.52 13.75 -4.75
C ARG A 77 -15.96 13.42 -6.13
N VAL A 78 -14.91 12.59 -6.19
CA VAL A 78 -14.19 12.26 -7.43
C VAL A 78 -14.50 10.83 -7.93
N GLY A 79 -15.48 10.17 -7.34
CA GLY A 79 -15.97 8.88 -7.82
C GLY A 79 -15.00 7.71 -7.59
N VAL A 80 -14.95 6.82 -8.57
CA VAL A 80 -14.08 5.64 -8.51
C VAL A 80 -12.67 6.00 -8.97
N VAL A 81 -11.74 5.99 -8.04
CA VAL A 81 -10.32 6.31 -8.25
C VAL A 81 -9.44 5.38 -7.38
N THR A 82 -8.14 5.55 -7.48
CA THR A 82 -7.17 4.82 -6.66
C THR A 82 -6.80 5.59 -5.38
N THR A 83 -6.27 4.90 -4.38
CA THR A 83 -5.72 5.54 -3.17
C THR A 83 -4.65 6.58 -3.51
N PRO A 84 -3.64 6.30 -4.37
CA PRO A 84 -2.67 7.33 -4.77
C PRO A 84 -3.28 8.51 -5.55
N THR A 85 -4.39 8.35 -6.25
CA THR A 85 -5.11 9.48 -6.85
C THR A 85 -5.56 10.47 -5.79
N VAL A 86 -6.21 9.99 -4.72
CA VAL A 86 -6.65 10.85 -3.60
C VAL A 86 -5.46 11.51 -2.93
N ALA A 87 -4.37 10.78 -2.67
CA ALA A 87 -3.14 11.33 -2.11
C ALA A 87 -2.54 12.42 -3.01
N HIS A 88 -2.47 12.18 -4.33
CA HIS A 88 -1.98 13.15 -5.31
C HIS A 88 -2.79 14.45 -5.31
N LEU A 89 -4.13 14.36 -5.37
CA LEU A 89 -5.00 15.53 -5.35
C LEU A 89 -4.83 16.33 -4.06
N THR A 90 -4.69 15.65 -2.92
CA THR A 90 -4.47 16.29 -1.62
C THR A 90 -3.08 16.92 -1.49
N ALA A 91 -2.08 16.40 -2.24
CA ALA A 91 -0.73 16.92 -2.24
C ALA A 91 -0.55 18.13 -3.18
N THR A 92 -1.26 18.17 -4.30
CA THR A 92 -0.96 19.10 -5.40
C THR A 92 -1.94 20.26 -5.53
N HIS A 93 -3.07 20.19 -4.85
CA HIS A 93 -4.07 21.27 -4.90
C HIS A 93 -4.10 22.06 -3.58
N ASP A 94 -3.57 23.28 -3.61
CA ASP A 94 -3.44 24.16 -2.44
C ASP A 94 -4.72 24.41 -1.65
N ASN A 95 -5.87 24.21 -2.27
CA ASN A 95 -7.19 24.40 -1.68
C ASN A 95 -7.81 23.11 -1.14
N VAL A 96 -7.09 21.97 -1.13
CA VAL A 96 -7.53 20.71 -0.55
C VAL A 96 -6.85 20.50 0.80
N ASP A 97 -7.64 20.48 1.86
CA ASP A 97 -7.16 20.33 3.25
C ASP A 97 -7.18 18.88 3.72
N LEU A 98 -8.06 18.07 3.11
CA LEU A 98 -8.31 16.70 3.51
C LEU A 98 -8.60 15.82 2.30
N GLY A 99 -7.89 14.71 2.18
CA GLY A 99 -8.22 13.62 1.27
C GLY A 99 -8.89 12.48 2.04
N VAL A 100 -9.91 11.87 1.44
CA VAL A 100 -10.53 10.66 2.01
C VAL A 100 -10.67 9.60 0.95
N MET A 101 -10.13 8.42 1.21
CA MET A 101 -10.31 7.23 0.36
C MET A 101 -11.18 6.20 1.06
N ILE A 102 -12.22 5.76 0.37
CA ILE A 102 -13.13 4.70 0.82
C ILE A 102 -12.74 3.39 0.13
N SER A 103 -11.98 2.57 0.84
CA SER A 103 -11.48 1.28 0.36
C SER A 103 -10.98 0.40 1.51
N ALA A 104 -11.04 -0.92 1.31
CA ALA A 104 -10.34 -1.90 2.13
C ALA A 104 -9.20 -2.59 1.36
N SER A 105 -8.62 -1.93 0.32
CA SER A 105 -7.47 -2.39 -0.45
C SER A 105 -7.69 -3.83 -0.99
N HIS A 106 -6.84 -4.77 -0.63
CA HIS A 106 -6.86 -6.16 -1.09
C HIS A 106 -7.88 -7.07 -0.38
N ASN A 107 -8.61 -6.57 0.62
CA ASN A 107 -9.62 -7.36 1.33
C ASN A 107 -10.75 -7.80 0.38
N PRO A 108 -11.46 -8.90 0.70
CA PRO A 108 -12.62 -9.34 -0.08
C PRO A 108 -13.75 -8.28 -0.10
N MET A 109 -14.63 -8.39 -1.08
CA MET A 109 -15.68 -7.41 -1.37
C MET A 109 -16.59 -7.01 -0.17
N PRO A 110 -16.95 -7.90 0.75
CA PRO A 110 -17.81 -7.52 1.88
C PRO A 110 -17.20 -6.48 2.84
N ASP A 111 -15.87 -6.40 2.89
CA ASP A 111 -15.18 -5.42 3.71
C ASP A 111 -15.16 -4.04 3.03
N ASN A 112 -15.01 -2.98 3.84
CA ASN A 112 -14.68 -1.64 3.37
C ASN A 112 -13.84 -0.90 4.44
N GLY A 113 -13.39 0.30 4.11
CA GLY A 113 -12.60 1.12 5.02
C GLY A 113 -12.66 2.59 4.66
N ILE A 114 -12.17 3.43 5.57
CA ILE A 114 -12.07 4.88 5.39
C ILE A 114 -10.66 5.29 5.81
N LYS A 115 -9.90 5.86 4.86
CA LYS A 115 -8.54 6.36 5.05
C LYS A 115 -8.53 7.87 4.87
N PHE A 116 -7.78 8.57 5.72
CA PHE A 116 -7.65 10.02 5.66
C PHE A 116 -6.23 10.44 5.28
N PHE A 117 -6.15 11.49 4.46
CA PHE A 117 -4.89 12.12 4.04
C PHE A 117 -4.91 13.59 4.44
N ALA A 118 -3.86 14.04 5.12
CA ALA A 118 -3.65 15.45 5.44
C ALA A 118 -3.30 16.25 4.18
N HIS A 119 -3.42 17.55 4.26
CA HIS A 119 -2.83 18.46 3.27
C HIS A 119 -1.36 18.07 3.01
N GLY A 120 -0.99 17.99 1.73
CA GLY A 120 0.30 17.44 1.31
C GLY A 120 0.26 15.95 0.96
N GLY A 121 -0.91 15.27 1.07
CA GLY A 121 -1.12 13.91 0.56
C GLY A 121 -0.56 12.78 1.43
N TYR A 122 -0.14 13.07 2.65
CA TYR A 122 0.31 12.06 3.61
C TYR A 122 -0.85 11.55 4.46
N LYS A 123 -0.80 10.26 4.84
CA LYS A 123 -1.76 9.71 5.82
C LYS A 123 -1.73 10.53 7.12
N LEU A 124 -2.89 10.63 7.79
CA LEU A 124 -2.96 11.30 9.08
C LEU A 124 -2.06 10.62 10.11
N ALA A 125 -1.42 11.42 10.96
CA ALA A 125 -0.67 10.90 12.10
C ALA A 125 -1.63 10.24 13.12
N ASP A 126 -1.18 9.22 13.85
CA ASP A 126 -1.95 8.52 14.88
C ASP A 126 -2.60 9.47 15.88
N SER A 127 -1.88 10.49 16.32
CA SER A 127 -2.39 11.51 17.25
C SER A 127 -3.57 12.32 16.68
N VAL A 128 -3.64 12.48 15.36
CA VAL A 128 -4.76 13.16 14.69
C VAL A 128 -5.95 12.21 14.55
N GLU A 129 -5.70 10.95 14.18
CA GLU A 129 -6.72 9.90 14.15
C GLU A 129 -7.37 9.67 15.52
N ASP A 130 -6.56 9.61 16.59
CA ASP A 130 -7.03 9.47 17.97
C ASP A 130 -7.92 10.67 18.38
N ARG A 131 -7.54 11.90 17.97
CA ARG A 131 -8.38 13.09 18.21
C ARG A 131 -9.68 13.07 17.41
N ILE A 132 -9.69 12.55 16.17
CA ILE A 132 -10.92 12.33 15.40
C ILE A 132 -11.83 11.35 16.18
N GLN A 133 -11.27 10.24 16.65
CA GLN A 133 -12.01 9.25 17.44
C GLN A 133 -12.60 9.86 18.72
N ASP A 134 -11.85 10.70 19.44
CA ASP A 134 -12.31 11.37 20.67
C ASP A 134 -13.49 12.33 20.42
N LEU A 135 -13.63 12.84 19.19
CA LEU A 135 -14.72 13.73 18.81
C LEU A 135 -16.01 12.99 18.43
N LEU A 136 -15.97 11.67 18.18
CA LEU A 136 -17.15 10.88 17.80
C LEU A 136 -18.24 10.97 18.88
N GLY A 137 -19.46 11.27 18.45
CA GLY A 137 -20.64 11.37 19.33
C GLY A 137 -20.61 12.53 20.33
N THR A 138 -19.61 13.41 20.31
CA THR A 138 -19.56 14.57 21.19
C THR A 138 -20.52 15.67 20.74
N LYS A 139 -21.15 16.36 21.69
CA LYS A 139 -22.00 17.53 21.38
C LYS A 139 -21.15 18.73 20.98
N TRP A 140 -21.60 19.46 19.95
CA TRP A 140 -20.94 20.67 19.47
C TRP A 140 -21.95 21.59 18.77
N ASN A 141 -21.54 22.84 18.52
CA ASN A 141 -22.39 23.83 17.83
C ASN A 141 -22.19 23.70 16.33
N ARG A 142 -23.22 23.24 15.62
CA ARG A 142 -23.22 23.06 14.17
C ARG A 142 -23.26 24.40 13.45
N PRO A 143 -22.52 24.60 12.34
CA PRO A 143 -22.68 25.78 11.50
C PRO A 143 -24.08 25.78 10.86
N THR A 144 -24.59 26.97 10.55
CA THR A 144 -25.91 27.15 9.93
C THR A 144 -25.79 28.14 8.76
N GLY A 145 -26.79 28.12 7.87
CA GLY A 145 -26.83 29.05 6.74
C GLY A 145 -25.60 28.90 5.84
N GLU A 146 -24.93 30.01 5.58
CA GLU A 146 -23.70 30.03 4.74
C GLU A 146 -22.49 29.28 5.35
N GLY A 147 -22.58 28.91 6.62
CA GLY A 147 -21.53 28.16 7.31
C GLY A 147 -21.51 26.65 6.97
N VAL A 148 -22.52 26.08 6.32
CA VAL A 148 -22.50 24.68 5.87
C VAL A 148 -21.64 24.55 4.60
N GLY A 149 -20.98 23.41 4.41
CA GLY A 149 -20.18 23.12 3.21
C GLY A 149 -21.03 22.77 2.00
N GLU A 150 -20.51 23.00 0.82
CA GLU A 150 -21.09 22.57 -0.45
C GLU A 150 -20.60 21.16 -0.83
N VAL A 151 -21.43 20.36 -1.50
CA VAL A 151 -21.05 19.04 -2.01
C VAL A 151 -21.12 19.07 -3.53
N GLY A 152 -19.99 18.89 -4.19
CA GLY A 152 -19.86 18.78 -5.63
C GLY A 152 -19.39 17.39 -6.07
N TYR A 153 -19.45 17.14 -7.38
CA TYR A 153 -18.93 15.94 -8.04
C TYR A 153 -18.08 16.36 -9.25
N GLU A 154 -16.82 15.98 -9.26
CA GLU A 154 -15.86 16.36 -10.31
C GLU A 154 -14.85 15.22 -10.52
N ASP A 155 -15.18 14.26 -11.38
CA ASP A 155 -14.33 13.09 -11.65
C ASP A 155 -13.27 13.33 -12.75
N ASP A 156 -13.66 13.90 -13.90
CA ASP A 156 -12.78 14.07 -15.04
C ASP A 156 -11.51 14.85 -14.69
N TRP A 157 -11.66 15.98 -14.01
CA TRP A 157 -10.54 16.78 -13.53
C TRP A 157 -9.56 16.00 -12.63
N ALA A 158 -10.09 15.23 -11.70
CA ALA A 158 -9.29 14.46 -10.77
C ALA A 158 -8.48 13.38 -11.49
N ILE A 159 -9.13 12.69 -12.42
CA ILE A 159 -8.54 11.64 -13.25
C ILE A 159 -7.43 12.23 -14.13
N ASP A 160 -7.72 13.29 -14.86
CA ASP A 160 -6.77 13.93 -15.80
C ASP A 160 -5.54 14.46 -15.05
N SER A 161 -5.72 15.13 -13.89
CA SER A 161 -4.62 15.62 -13.07
C SER A 161 -3.66 14.49 -12.66
N TYR A 162 -4.20 13.36 -12.25
CA TYR A 162 -3.39 12.21 -11.81
C TYR A 162 -2.70 11.51 -13.00
N ILE A 163 -3.40 11.30 -14.12
CA ILE A 163 -2.83 10.69 -15.32
C ILE A 163 -1.69 11.56 -15.89
N ASP A 164 -1.90 12.87 -16.02
CA ASP A 164 -0.86 13.81 -16.48
C ASP A 164 0.38 13.75 -15.59
N HIS A 165 0.17 13.66 -14.26
CA HIS A 165 1.27 13.49 -13.31
C HIS A 165 2.05 12.19 -13.56
N LEU A 166 1.37 11.07 -13.74
CA LEU A 166 1.99 9.76 -14.00
C LEU A 166 2.77 9.74 -15.31
N VAL A 167 2.19 10.25 -16.40
CA VAL A 167 2.85 10.34 -17.70
C VAL A 167 4.09 11.24 -17.63
N LYS A 168 4.01 12.35 -16.90
CA LYS A 168 5.16 13.21 -16.65
C LYS A 168 6.25 12.54 -15.83
N ALA A 169 5.87 11.77 -14.79
CA ALA A 169 6.81 11.05 -13.93
C ALA A 169 7.58 9.97 -14.69
N VAL A 170 6.93 9.26 -15.63
CA VAL A 170 7.63 8.27 -16.46
C VAL A 170 8.65 8.91 -17.39
N GLY A 171 8.36 10.08 -17.95
CA GLY A 171 9.32 10.93 -18.69
C GLY A 171 9.91 10.32 -19.96
N THR A 172 9.45 9.13 -20.40
CA THR A 172 9.90 8.44 -21.62
C THR A 172 8.72 7.85 -22.37
N ASN A 173 8.84 7.69 -23.70
CA ASN A 173 7.80 7.07 -24.51
C ASN A 173 7.92 5.55 -24.50
N LEU A 174 6.89 4.86 -24.06
CA LEU A 174 6.84 3.40 -23.90
C LEU A 174 6.47 2.66 -25.21
N ARG A 175 6.38 3.35 -26.35
CA ARG A 175 6.04 2.72 -27.63
C ARG A 175 6.94 1.52 -27.94
N GLY A 176 6.30 0.39 -28.27
CA GLY A 176 6.96 -0.87 -28.58
C GLY A 176 7.08 -1.80 -27.36
N LEU A 177 6.62 -1.38 -26.17
CA LEU A 177 6.38 -2.29 -25.06
C LEU A 177 4.91 -2.75 -25.09
N ARG A 178 4.72 -4.04 -24.88
CA ARG A 178 3.41 -4.67 -24.68
C ARG A 178 3.31 -5.13 -23.24
N ILE A 179 2.30 -4.64 -22.50
CA ILE A 179 2.15 -4.84 -21.07
C ILE A 179 0.76 -5.44 -20.77
N ALA A 180 0.72 -6.59 -20.08
CA ALA A 180 -0.51 -7.14 -19.56
C ALA A 180 -0.83 -6.50 -18.20
N VAL A 181 -2.09 -6.11 -17.98
CA VAL A 181 -2.51 -5.37 -16.77
C VAL A 181 -3.72 -6.01 -16.15
N ASP A 182 -3.58 -6.47 -14.91
CA ASP A 182 -4.68 -6.96 -14.08
C ASP A 182 -5.10 -5.87 -13.10
N CYS A 183 -6.31 -5.33 -13.27
CA CYS A 183 -6.84 -4.22 -12.48
C CYS A 183 -7.64 -4.66 -11.25
N ALA A 184 -7.67 -5.95 -10.92
CA ALA A 184 -8.43 -6.51 -9.79
C ALA A 184 -9.93 -6.13 -9.76
N ASN A 185 -10.51 -5.66 -10.87
CA ASN A 185 -11.82 -5.00 -10.91
C ASN A 185 -11.95 -3.86 -9.87
N GLY A 186 -10.84 -3.19 -9.54
CA GLY A 186 -10.72 -2.16 -8.53
C GLY A 186 -10.64 -0.75 -9.09
N GLY A 187 -10.15 0.19 -8.29
CA GLY A 187 -10.00 1.61 -8.64
C GLY A 187 -9.11 1.88 -9.86
N ALA A 188 -8.19 0.96 -10.19
CA ALA A 188 -7.32 1.04 -11.35
C ALA A 188 -7.97 0.61 -12.67
N SER A 189 -9.25 0.18 -12.69
CA SER A 189 -9.88 -0.42 -13.87
C SER A 189 -9.84 0.46 -15.12
N ASP A 190 -9.96 1.77 -14.96
CA ASP A 190 -9.78 2.76 -16.03
C ASP A 190 -8.37 3.37 -15.97
N LEU A 191 -7.95 3.83 -14.81
CA LEU A 191 -6.73 4.62 -14.62
C LEU A 191 -5.45 3.88 -15.01
N GLY A 192 -5.30 2.61 -14.64
CA GLY A 192 -4.10 1.82 -14.92
C GLY A 192 -3.84 1.63 -16.41
N PRO A 193 -4.81 1.05 -17.17
CA PRO A 193 -4.68 0.93 -18.62
C PRO A 193 -4.53 2.26 -19.35
N ARG A 194 -5.22 3.31 -18.89
CA ARG A 194 -5.15 4.65 -19.47
C ARG A 194 -3.76 5.25 -19.31
N ALA A 195 -3.20 5.25 -18.10
CA ALA A 195 -1.86 5.79 -17.83
C ALA A 195 -0.78 5.13 -18.70
N LEU A 196 -0.80 3.80 -18.81
CA LEU A 196 0.16 3.05 -19.63
C LEU A 196 0.00 3.34 -21.14
N ARG A 197 -1.25 3.46 -21.65
CA ARG A 197 -1.52 3.81 -23.04
C ARG A 197 -1.11 5.23 -23.38
N GLU A 198 -1.40 6.20 -22.50
CA GLU A 198 -0.99 7.59 -22.70
C GLU A 198 0.54 7.75 -22.64
N ALA A 199 1.24 6.91 -21.86
CA ALA A 199 2.69 6.81 -21.90
C ALA A 199 3.22 6.11 -23.17
N GLY A 200 2.35 5.49 -23.99
CA GLY A 200 2.68 4.93 -25.31
C GLY A 200 2.74 3.40 -25.39
N ALA A 201 2.44 2.66 -24.32
CA ALA A 201 2.46 1.20 -24.31
C ALA A 201 1.26 0.57 -25.05
N ASP A 202 1.46 -0.63 -25.62
CA ASP A 202 0.39 -1.54 -26.04
C ASP A 202 -0.08 -2.32 -24.80
N VAL A 203 -1.39 -2.26 -24.47
CA VAL A 203 -1.90 -2.75 -23.20
C VAL A 203 -2.96 -3.84 -23.38
N VAL A 204 -2.67 -5.02 -22.82
CA VAL A 204 -3.61 -6.14 -22.71
C VAL A 204 -4.27 -6.09 -21.33
N VAL A 205 -5.58 -5.86 -21.26
CA VAL A 205 -6.29 -5.56 -20.02
C VAL A 205 -7.04 -6.78 -19.51
N LEU A 206 -6.90 -7.05 -18.19
CA LEU A 206 -7.62 -8.06 -17.45
C LEU A 206 -8.36 -7.44 -16.27
N ASN A 207 -9.48 -8.04 -15.90
CA ASN A 207 -10.23 -7.71 -14.68
C ASN A 207 -10.44 -6.18 -14.50
N ALA A 208 -10.94 -5.53 -15.57
CA ALA A 208 -11.24 -4.09 -15.60
C ALA A 208 -12.73 -3.81 -15.92
N SER A 209 -13.61 -4.72 -15.50
CA SER A 209 -15.07 -4.57 -15.66
C SER A 209 -15.76 -4.73 -14.30
N PRO A 210 -15.61 -3.74 -13.40
CA PRO A 210 -16.15 -3.81 -12.06
C PRO A 210 -17.68 -3.82 -12.06
N ASP A 211 -18.28 -4.69 -11.23
CA ASP A 211 -19.73 -4.79 -11.01
C ASP A 211 -20.15 -4.46 -9.57
N GLY A 212 -19.21 -3.97 -8.77
CA GLY A 212 -19.39 -3.66 -7.36
C GLY A 212 -19.25 -4.86 -6.42
N ARG A 213 -19.08 -6.09 -6.96
CA ARG A 213 -19.02 -7.33 -6.21
C ARG A 213 -17.81 -8.20 -6.54
N ASN A 214 -17.13 -7.92 -7.64
CA ASN A 214 -16.03 -8.75 -8.17
C ASN A 214 -14.63 -8.18 -7.87
N ILE A 215 -14.51 -7.12 -7.10
CA ILE A 215 -13.20 -6.57 -6.69
C ILE A 215 -12.36 -7.63 -5.95
N ASN A 216 -11.08 -7.78 -6.34
CA ASN A 216 -10.12 -8.76 -5.79
C ASN A 216 -10.57 -10.22 -5.90
N HIS A 217 -11.64 -10.53 -6.62
CA HIS A 217 -12.15 -11.90 -6.70
C HIS A 217 -11.30 -12.72 -7.67
N LYS A 218 -10.37 -13.50 -7.14
CA LYS A 218 -9.41 -14.33 -7.92
C LYS A 218 -8.66 -13.50 -8.98
N SER A 219 -8.28 -12.29 -8.65
CA SER A 219 -7.66 -11.33 -9.55
C SER A 219 -6.74 -10.39 -8.80
N GLY A 220 -5.93 -9.65 -9.55
CA GLY A 220 -5.01 -8.65 -9.03
C GLY A 220 -3.81 -9.22 -8.29
N SER A 221 -3.15 -8.39 -7.47
CA SER A 221 -1.88 -8.71 -6.83
C SER A 221 -1.92 -9.87 -5.83
N THR A 222 -3.09 -10.21 -5.30
CA THR A 222 -3.26 -11.36 -4.39
C THR A 222 -3.54 -12.68 -5.10
N HIS A 223 -3.87 -12.64 -6.40
CA HIS A 223 -4.17 -13.80 -7.24
C HIS A 223 -3.58 -13.62 -8.65
N PRO A 224 -2.24 -13.68 -8.80
CA PRO A 224 -1.56 -13.33 -10.05
C PRO A 224 -1.63 -14.43 -11.13
N GLU A 225 -2.23 -15.59 -10.86
CA GLU A 225 -2.17 -16.77 -11.73
C GLU A 225 -2.77 -16.49 -13.12
N GLN A 226 -3.84 -15.69 -13.17
CA GLN A 226 -4.46 -15.30 -14.44
C GLN A 226 -3.55 -14.35 -15.23
N LEU A 227 -2.92 -13.37 -14.55
CA LEU A 227 -1.95 -12.48 -15.17
C LEU A 227 -0.74 -13.25 -15.71
N GLN A 228 -0.21 -14.21 -14.94
CA GLN A 228 0.91 -15.06 -15.39
C GLN A 228 0.58 -15.77 -16.71
N ALA A 229 -0.59 -16.40 -16.79
CA ALA A 229 -1.04 -17.10 -18.01
C ALA A 229 -1.22 -16.14 -19.19
N VAL A 230 -1.84 -14.97 -18.97
CA VAL A 230 -2.12 -14.01 -20.05
C VAL A 230 -0.85 -13.29 -20.50
N THR A 231 0.09 -12.98 -19.61
CA THR A 231 1.39 -12.38 -19.98
C THR A 231 2.10 -13.27 -21.01
N VAL A 232 2.16 -14.57 -20.77
CA VAL A 232 2.78 -15.52 -21.71
C VAL A 232 1.95 -15.64 -22.99
N ALA A 233 0.63 -15.85 -22.87
CA ALA A 233 -0.25 -16.10 -24.03
C ALA A 233 -0.38 -14.91 -24.98
N SER A 234 -0.26 -13.68 -24.46
CA SER A 234 -0.31 -12.46 -25.26
C SER A 234 1.05 -11.99 -25.77
N GLU A 235 2.12 -12.74 -25.47
CA GLU A 235 3.50 -12.37 -25.80
C GLU A 235 3.85 -10.96 -25.26
N ALA A 236 3.34 -10.61 -24.05
CA ALA A 236 3.64 -9.34 -23.43
C ALA A 236 5.11 -9.33 -22.93
N ASP A 237 5.75 -8.16 -22.97
CA ASP A 237 7.11 -8.00 -22.44
C ASP A 237 7.14 -8.26 -20.93
N PHE A 238 6.07 -7.87 -20.25
CA PHE A 238 5.78 -8.22 -18.84
C PHE A 238 4.32 -7.96 -18.49
N GLY A 239 3.88 -8.42 -17.32
CA GLY A 239 2.58 -8.13 -16.78
C GLY A 239 2.67 -7.37 -15.46
N VAL A 240 1.62 -6.64 -15.08
CA VAL A 240 1.46 -5.98 -13.78
C VAL A 240 0.08 -6.24 -13.20
N ALA A 241 0.01 -6.44 -11.89
CA ALA A 241 -1.23 -6.64 -11.16
C ALA A 241 -1.32 -5.63 -10.01
N TYR A 242 -2.45 -4.97 -9.92
CA TYR A 242 -2.79 -4.07 -8.82
C TYR A 242 -3.69 -4.77 -7.79
N ASP A 243 -3.84 -4.20 -6.63
CA ASP A 243 -4.90 -4.55 -5.69
C ASP A 243 -6.11 -3.59 -5.84
N GLY A 244 -7.12 -3.76 -5.01
CA GLY A 244 -8.42 -3.09 -5.19
C GLY A 244 -8.38 -1.57 -5.23
N ASP A 245 -7.45 -0.91 -4.54
CA ASP A 245 -7.25 0.54 -4.55
C ASP A 245 -5.91 0.97 -5.15
N ALA A 246 -5.19 0.01 -5.74
CA ALA A 246 -3.98 0.18 -6.52
C ALA A 246 -2.85 0.93 -5.80
N ASP A 247 -2.76 0.81 -4.49
CA ASP A 247 -1.59 1.26 -3.73
C ASP A 247 -0.43 0.24 -3.80
N ARG A 248 -0.66 -0.94 -4.42
CA ARG A 248 0.29 -2.04 -4.64
C ARG A 248 0.41 -2.41 -6.10
N CYS A 249 1.62 -2.89 -6.47
CA CYS A 249 1.91 -3.47 -7.76
C CYS A 249 2.80 -4.71 -7.59
N LEU A 250 2.38 -5.84 -8.15
CA LEU A 250 3.25 -6.97 -8.44
C LEU A 250 3.45 -7.07 -9.95
N ALA A 251 4.55 -7.67 -10.38
CA ALA A 251 4.82 -7.86 -11.79
C ALA A 251 4.99 -9.34 -12.15
N VAL A 252 4.93 -9.64 -13.44
CA VAL A 252 5.15 -10.96 -14.02
C VAL A 252 6.08 -10.78 -15.21
N ASP A 253 7.16 -11.56 -15.28
CA ASP A 253 8.05 -11.52 -16.43
C ASP A 253 7.43 -12.19 -17.67
N ARG A 254 8.06 -12.04 -18.83
CA ARG A 254 7.60 -12.63 -20.10
C ARG A 254 7.45 -14.16 -20.09
N ASN A 255 8.10 -14.83 -19.11
CA ASN A 255 8.06 -16.28 -18.96
C ASN A 255 6.96 -16.74 -17.99
N GLY A 256 6.19 -15.81 -17.42
CA GLY A 256 5.14 -16.07 -16.44
C GLY A 256 5.62 -16.18 -14.99
N ASN A 257 6.86 -15.82 -14.68
CA ASN A 257 7.35 -15.85 -13.31
C ASN A 257 6.93 -14.59 -12.56
N LEU A 258 6.49 -14.77 -11.32
CA LEU A 258 6.11 -13.66 -10.44
C LEU A 258 7.34 -12.86 -9.98
N ILE A 259 7.24 -11.56 -10.09
CA ILE A 259 8.18 -10.55 -9.60
C ILE A 259 7.48 -9.80 -8.46
N ASP A 260 7.85 -10.12 -7.22
CA ASP A 260 7.24 -9.52 -6.04
C ASP A 260 7.82 -8.12 -5.73
N GLY A 261 7.26 -7.47 -4.69
CA GLY A 261 7.66 -6.11 -4.30
C GLY A 261 9.15 -6.00 -3.96
N ASP A 262 9.75 -7.04 -3.38
CA ASP A 262 11.18 -7.05 -3.07
C ASP A 262 12.04 -6.98 -4.34
N LYS A 263 11.69 -7.77 -5.35
CA LYS A 263 12.38 -7.74 -6.66
C LYS A 263 12.17 -6.42 -7.39
N ILE A 264 10.95 -5.87 -7.33
CA ILE A 264 10.63 -4.56 -7.93
C ILE A 264 11.46 -3.47 -7.26
N MET A 265 11.45 -3.40 -5.93
CA MET A 265 12.22 -2.42 -5.16
C MET A 265 13.71 -2.53 -5.42
N GLY A 266 14.26 -3.76 -5.43
CA GLY A 266 15.66 -4.02 -5.73
C GLY A 266 16.07 -3.49 -7.10
N ALA A 267 15.27 -3.79 -8.13
CA ALA A 267 15.54 -3.33 -9.50
C ALA A 267 15.46 -1.80 -9.63
N LEU A 268 14.43 -1.18 -9.03
CA LEU A 268 14.29 0.28 -9.01
C LEU A 268 15.43 0.95 -8.23
N ALA A 269 15.86 0.39 -7.09
CA ALA A 269 16.97 0.91 -6.30
C ALA A 269 18.29 0.91 -7.08
N VAL A 270 18.62 -0.20 -7.73
CA VAL A 270 19.82 -0.29 -8.60
C VAL A 270 19.73 0.69 -9.75
N ASN A 271 18.58 0.78 -10.41
CA ASN A 271 18.37 1.73 -11.52
C ASN A 271 18.54 3.20 -11.08
N LEU A 272 17.99 3.58 -9.93
CA LEU A 272 18.15 4.94 -9.38
C LEU A 272 19.58 5.21 -8.94
N ARG A 273 20.26 4.25 -8.31
CA ARG A 273 21.68 4.39 -7.92
C ARG A 273 22.56 4.62 -9.15
N ASP A 274 22.39 3.82 -10.19
CA ASP A 274 23.18 3.92 -11.42
C ASP A 274 22.99 5.26 -12.14
N GLN A 275 21.84 5.91 -11.91
CA GLN A 275 21.58 7.27 -12.36
C GLN A 275 22.04 8.35 -11.38
N GLY A 276 22.59 8.00 -10.22
CA GLY A 276 22.95 8.93 -9.15
C GLY A 276 21.76 9.62 -8.48
N LYS A 277 20.59 8.97 -8.51
CA LYS A 277 19.31 9.51 -8.01
C LYS A 277 18.80 8.80 -6.76
N LEU A 278 19.38 7.68 -6.33
CA LEU A 278 19.00 7.03 -5.09
C LEU A 278 19.53 7.85 -3.91
N ALA A 279 18.64 8.44 -3.14
CA ALA A 279 19.02 9.30 -2.02
C ALA A 279 19.85 8.53 -0.98
N LYS A 280 21.10 8.98 -0.74
CA LYS A 280 22.03 8.37 0.20
C LYS A 280 22.35 6.89 -0.08
N ASP A 281 22.18 6.45 -1.34
CA ASP A 281 22.32 5.04 -1.74
C ASP A 281 21.58 4.09 -0.78
N THR A 282 20.33 4.43 -0.43
CA THR A 282 19.59 3.72 0.61
C THR A 282 18.18 3.35 0.15
N LEU A 283 17.78 2.08 0.38
CA LEU A 283 16.44 1.54 0.22
C LEU A 283 15.81 1.29 1.60
N VAL A 284 14.60 1.78 1.83
CA VAL A 284 13.84 1.51 3.06
C VAL A 284 12.90 0.32 2.82
N VAL A 285 12.98 -0.70 3.68
CA VAL A 285 12.19 -1.92 3.60
C VAL A 285 11.59 -2.27 4.96
N THR A 286 10.73 -3.27 5.03
CA THR A 286 10.27 -3.78 6.32
C THR A 286 11.09 -5.00 6.76
N VAL A 287 10.96 -5.38 8.04
CA VAL A 287 11.53 -6.63 8.57
C VAL A 287 10.97 -7.88 7.87
N MET A 288 9.91 -7.76 7.07
CA MET A 288 9.34 -8.86 6.28
C MET A 288 9.95 -9.01 4.88
N SER A 289 10.71 -8.02 4.40
CA SER A 289 11.44 -8.18 3.13
C SER A 289 12.41 -9.34 3.21
N ASN A 290 12.44 -10.16 2.17
CA ASN A 290 13.26 -11.37 2.15
C ASN A 290 14.76 -11.03 2.28
N LEU A 291 15.49 -11.83 3.05
CA LEU A 291 16.93 -11.64 3.24
C LEU A 291 17.69 -11.60 1.90
N GLY A 292 17.18 -12.28 0.88
CA GLY A 292 17.75 -12.24 -0.47
C GLY A 292 17.79 -10.84 -1.08
N LEU A 293 16.77 -9.98 -0.81
CA LEU A 293 16.82 -8.56 -1.18
C LEU A 293 17.93 -7.82 -0.42
N ILE A 294 18.02 -8.03 0.89
CA ILE A 294 19.02 -7.37 1.74
C ILE A 294 20.46 -7.69 1.26
N LEU A 295 20.71 -8.97 0.97
CA LEU A 295 22.00 -9.41 0.45
C LEU A 295 22.28 -8.81 -0.94
N ALA A 296 21.29 -8.83 -1.84
CA ALA A 296 21.42 -8.25 -3.17
C ALA A 296 21.71 -6.73 -3.12
N MET A 297 21.06 -5.98 -2.22
CA MET A 297 21.36 -4.56 -2.02
C MET A 297 22.76 -4.33 -1.47
N ARG A 298 23.20 -5.11 -0.49
CA ARG A 298 24.57 -5.07 0.04
C ARG A 298 25.60 -5.29 -1.08
N ASP A 299 25.39 -6.32 -1.90
CA ASP A 299 26.31 -6.67 -3.00
C ASP A 299 26.29 -5.59 -4.10
N ALA A 300 25.18 -4.89 -4.26
CA ALA A 300 25.06 -3.72 -5.13
C ALA A 300 25.61 -2.42 -4.52
N GLY A 301 26.12 -2.42 -3.28
CA GLY A 301 26.59 -1.21 -2.59
C GLY A 301 25.46 -0.26 -2.16
N ILE A 302 24.25 -0.77 -1.99
CA ILE A 302 23.07 -0.04 -1.53
C ILE A 302 22.80 -0.41 -0.07
N ASN A 303 22.64 0.61 0.79
CA ASN A 303 22.26 0.40 2.18
C ASN A 303 20.77 0.05 2.28
N THR A 304 20.42 -0.75 3.29
CA THR A 304 19.01 -1.03 3.62
C THR A 304 18.68 -0.52 5.02
N VAL A 305 17.55 0.16 5.16
CA VAL A 305 16.97 0.54 6.46
C VAL A 305 15.72 -0.29 6.66
N GLN A 306 15.71 -1.11 7.72
CA GLN A 306 14.57 -1.98 8.03
C GLN A 306 13.66 -1.33 9.07
N THR A 307 12.37 -1.27 8.78
CA THR A 307 11.31 -0.75 9.67
C THR A 307 10.39 -1.87 10.15
N ALA A 308 9.52 -1.56 11.10
CA ALA A 308 8.39 -2.42 11.42
C ALA A 308 7.48 -2.60 10.19
N VAL A 309 6.64 -3.66 10.22
CA VAL A 309 5.67 -3.94 9.15
C VAL A 309 4.56 -2.91 9.14
N GLY A 310 4.29 -2.34 7.98
CA GLY A 310 3.26 -1.35 7.72
C GLY A 310 3.83 -0.17 6.93
N ASP A 311 3.10 0.25 5.94
CA ASP A 311 3.44 1.33 5.02
C ASP A 311 3.76 2.65 5.72
N ARG A 312 3.06 2.94 6.83
CA ARG A 312 3.32 4.09 7.71
C ARG A 312 4.76 4.10 8.22
N TYR A 313 5.26 2.96 8.72
CA TYR A 313 6.62 2.87 9.26
C TYR A 313 7.68 3.00 8.17
N VAL A 314 7.40 2.49 6.97
CA VAL A 314 8.26 2.70 5.80
C VAL A 314 8.35 4.18 5.48
N LEU A 315 7.21 4.87 5.37
CA LEU A 315 7.15 6.30 5.08
C LEU A 315 7.86 7.13 6.15
N GLU A 316 7.64 6.84 7.45
CA GLU A 316 8.33 7.50 8.56
C GLU A 316 9.85 7.31 8.48
N GLY A 317 10.30 6.09 8.16
CA GLY A 317 11.72 5.79 7.94
C GLY A 317 12.30 6.58 6.77
N MET A 318 11.56 6.68 5.66
CA MET A 318 11.95 7.48 4.49
C MET A 318 12.07 8.97 4.83
N LEU A 319 11.05 9.55 5.45
CA LEU A 319 11.02 10.98 5.80
C LEU A 319 12.12 11.34 6.80
N SER A 320 12.29 10.55 7.86
CA SER A 320 13.29 10.82 8.90
C SER A 320 14.73 10.68 8.37
N GLY A 321 14.97 9.74 7.46
CA GLY A 321 16.25 9.50 6.85
C GLY A 321 16.54 10.37 5.63
N GLY A 322 15.51 10.99 5.04
CA GLY A 322 15.61 11.69 3.76
C GLY A 322 15.92 10.75 2.61
N TYR A 323 15.23 9.62 2.56
CA TYR A 323 15.33 8.59 1.52
C TYR A 323 14.17 8.71 0.53
N ASN A 324 14.36 8.36 -0.73
CA ASN A 324 13.37 8.56 -1.77
C ASN A 324 12.78 7.26 -2.37
N LEU A 325 13.21 6.09 -1.89
CA LEU A 325 12.63 4.81 -2.29
C LEU A 325 12.46 3.90 -1.07
N GLY A 326 11.29 3.31 -0.94
CA GLY A 326 11.01 2.31 0.09
C GLY A 326 9.71 1.57 -0.18
N GLY A 327 9.44 0.51 0.58
CA GLY A 327 8.20 -0.23 0.44
C GLY A 327 8.21 -1.59 1.10
N GLU A 328 7.30 -2.45 0.65
CA GLU A 328 7.02 -3.77 1.21
C GLU A 328 7.03 -4.85 0.12
N GLN A 329 7.31 -6.09 0.50
CA GLN A 329 7.22 -7.25 -0.39
C GLN A 329 5.84 -7.42 -1.03
N SER A 330 4.79 -6.92 -0.39
CA SER A 330 3.41 -6.91 -0.90
C SER A 330 3.23 -6.06 -2.18
N GLY A 331 4.24 -5.28 -2.58
CA GLY A 331 4.19 -4.38 -3.72
C GLY A 331 3.75 -2.96 -3.41
N HIS A 332 3.57 -2.60 -2.14
CA HIS A 332 3.38 -1.22 -1.71
C HIS A 332 4.73 -0.49 -1.78
N ILE A 333 4.96 0.28 -2.84
CA ILE A 333 6.23 0.92 -3.14
C ILE A 333 6.04 2.42 -3.21
N ILE A 334 6.82 3.13 -2.41
CA ILE A 334 6.82 4.60 -2.32
C ILE A 334 8.06 5.12 -3.05
N ALA A 335 7.85 5.85 -4.14
CA ALA A 335 8.87 6.63 -4.84
C ALA A 335 8.62 8.12 -4.54
N SER A 336 9.21 8.64 -3.46
CA SER A 336 8.82 9.93 -2.89
C SER A 336 9.17 11.16 -3.75
N ASP A 337 9.98 10.98 -4.78
CA ASP A 337 10.19 12.02 -5.80
C ASP A 337 8.90 12.28 -6.62
N HIS A 338 7.93 11.38 -6.57
CA HIS A 338 6.72 11.42 -7.38
C HIS A 338 5.42 11.23 -6.58
N ALA A 339 5.45 10.47 -5.47
CA ALA A 339 4.24 10.13 -4.71
C ALA A 339 4.49 10.16 -3.20
N THR A 340 3.46 10.45 -2.42
CA THR A 340 3.51 10.54 -0.95
C THR A 340 3.06 9.24 -0.26
N THR A 341 2.64 8.25 -1.03
CA THR A 341 2.21 6.92 -0.59
C THR A 341 2.61 5.87 -1.62
N GLY A 342 2.40 4.61 -1.35
CA GLY A 342 2.54 3.56 -2.35
C GLY A 342 1.61 3.82 -3.54
N ASP A 343 2.15 3.62 -4.74
CA ASP A 343 1.44 3.85 -5.99
C ASP A 343 1.77 2.74 -6.99
N GLY A 344 0.80 1.84 -7.17
CA GLY A 344 0.97 0.68 -8.05
C GLY A 344 1.07 1.06 -9.51
N ILE A 345 0.31 2.08 -9.95
CA ILE A 345 0.34 2.52 -11.34
C ILE A 345 1.67 3.23 -11.63
N LEU A 346 2.13 4.11 -10.75
CA LEU A 346 3.46 4.71 -10.85
C LEU A 346 4.56 3.65 -10.86
N SER A 347 4.49 2.66 -9.97
CA SER A 347 5.47 1.57 -9.91
C SER A 347 5.53 0.79 -11.21
N SER A 348 4.39 0.49 -11.84
CA SER A 348 4.31 -0.17 -13.14
C SER A 348 4.93 0.67 -14.27
N LEU A 349 4.71 1.97 -14.25
CA LEU A 349 5.29 2.92 -15.22
C LEU A 349 6.81 3.07 -15.04
N LEU A 350 7.31 3.11 -13.80
CA LEU A 350 8.75 3.14 -13.51
C LEU A 350 9.44 1.85 -13.96
N LEU A 351 8.82 0.67 -13.77
CA LEU A 351 9.29 -0.59 -14.32
C LEU A 351 9.33 -0.56 -15.85
N ALA A 352 8.23 -0.09 -16.49
CA ALA A 352 8.15 0.03 -17.95
C ALA A 352 9.24 0.95 -18.51
N ARG A 353 9.49 2.08 -17.86
CA ARG A 353 10.59 2.98 -18.20
C ARG A 353 11.94 2.27 -18.11
N MET A 354 12.20 1.54 -17.03
CA MET A 354 13.46 0.84 -16.82
C MET A 354 13.71 -0.23 -17.90
N VAL A 355 12.68 -1.03 -18.24
CA VAL A 355 12.74 -2.00 -19.35
C VAL A 355 13.01 -1.28 -20.68
N LYS A 356 12.28 -0.19 -20.95
CA LYS A 356 12.42 0.59 -22.19
C LYS A 356 13.80 1.21 -22.35
N GLU A 357 14.32 1.85 -21.33
CA GLU A 357 15.60 2.57 -21.38
C GLU A 357 16.80 1.61 -21.41
N SER A 358 16.72 0.48 -20.70
CA SER A 358 17.80 -0.51 -20.68
C SER A 358 17.84 -1.42 -21.91
N GLY A 359 16.72 -1.60 -22.61
CA GLY A 359 16.56 -2.59 -23.68
C GLY A 359 16.65 -4.05 -23.21
N ARG A 360 16.62 -4.30 -21.90
CA ARG A 360 16.66 -5.62 -21.28
C ARG A 360 15.25 -6.01 -20.83
N ASP A 361 14.99 -7.30 -20.75
CA ASP A 361 13.70 -7.77 -20.21
C ASP A 361 13.66 -7.70 -18.68
N LEU A 362 12.44 -7.76 -18.11
CA LEU A 362 12.22 -7.64 -16.67
C LEU A 362 12.82 -8.81 -15.89
N ALA A 363 12.86 -10.02 -16.47
CA ALA A 363 13.48 -11.17 -15.85
C ALA A 363 14.97 -10.92 -15.58
N ASP A 364 15.71 -10.41 -16.59
CA ASP A 364 17.11 -10.08 -16.46
C ASP A 364 17.37 -8.94 -15.47
N LEU A 365 16.49 -7.92 -15.46
CA LEU A 365 16.62 -6.75 -14.58
C LEU A 365 16.39 -7.08 -13.11
N THR A 366 15.70 -8.18 -12.82
CA THR A 366 15.35 -8.60 -11.45
C THR A 366 16.09 -9.88 -11.01
N ALA A 367 16.86 -10.53 -11.90
CA ALA A 367 17.50 -11.83 -11.65
C ALA A 367 18.49 -11.83 -10.49
N PHE A 368 19.09 -10.68 -10.19
CA PHE A 368 20.10 -10.56 -9.12
C PHE A 368 19.49 -10.62 -7.71
N VAL A 369 18.18 -10.42 -7.56
CA VAL A 369 17.46 -10.60 -6.29
C VAL A 369 17.02 -12.05 -6.17
N HIS A 370 17.77 -12.84 -5.44
CA HIS A 370 17.46 -14.26 -5.20
C HIS A 370 16.66 -14.41 -3.93
N ARG A 371 15.38 -14.77 -4.08
CA ARG A 371 14.52 -15.03 -2.92
C ARG A 371 15.01 -16.30 -2.19
N LEU A 372 15.38 -16.15 -0.93
CA LEU A 372 15.70 -17.30 -0.08
C LEU A 372 14.42 -18.07 0.28
N PRO A 373 14.49 -19.42 0.35
CA PRO A 373 13.42 -20.24 0.92
C PRO A 373 13.02 -19.76 2.30
N GLN A 374 11.71 -19.75 2.56
CA GLN A 374 11.11 -19.21 3.78
C GLN A 374 10.08 -20.16 4.34
N THR A 375 10.13 -20.40 5.64
CA THR A 375 9.08 -21.14 6.37
C THR A 375 8.51 -20.27 7.48
N LEU A 376 7.18 -20.20 7.53
CA LEU A 376 6.42 -19.47 8.55
C LEU A 376 5.53 -20.44 9.32
N ILE A 377 5.74 -20.56 10.64
CA ILE A 377 4.92 -21.36 11.54
C ILE A 377 4.18 -20.45 12.51
N ASN A 378 2.86 -20.56 12.56
CA ASN A 378 2.01 -19.89 13.54
C ASN A 378 1.83 -20.80 14.77
N VAL A 379 2.34 -20.40 15.92
CA VAL A 379 2.26 -21.15 17.18
C VAL A 379 1.15 -20.55 18.05
N SER A 380 0.02 -21.25 18.13
CA SER A 380 -1.15 -20.85 18.93
C SER A 380 -1.12 -21.45 20.34
N GLY A 381 -1.95 -20.91 21.26
CA GLY A 381 -2.04 -21.42 22.64
C GLY A 381 -0.85 -21.05 23.51
N VAL A 382 -0.20 -19.92 23.21
CA VAL A 382 1.01 -19.44 23.89
C VAL A 382 0.83 -18.02 24.42
N ASP A 383 1.52 -17.70 25.51
CA ASP A 383 1.60 -16.33 26.03
C ASP A 383 2.53 -15.47 25.18
N ARG A 384 1.92 -14.79 24.21
CA ARG A 384 2.64 -13.93 23.27
C ARG A 384 3.37 -12.75 23.93
N SER A 385 2.96 -12.32 25.12
CA SER A 385 3.58 -11.19 25.82
C SER A 385 5.00 -11.51 26.29
N ARG A 386 5.32 -12.78 26.49
CA ARG A 386 6.63 -13.27 26.90
C ARG A 386 7.58 -13.52 25.75
N ALA A 387 7.10 -13.49 24.51
CA ALA A 387 7.89 -13.87 23.33
C ALA A 387 9.19 -13.06 23.15
N SER A 388 9.19 -11.79 23.56
CA SER A 388 10.38 -10.91 23.48
C SER A 388 11.26 -10.90 24.73
N SER A 389 10.82 -11.51 25.84
CA SER A 389 11.49 -11.43 27.14
C SER A 389 11.93 -12.79 27.70
N ASP A 390 11.52 -13.91 27.10
CA ASP A 390 11.88 -15.23 27.56
C ASP A 390 13.34 -15.57 27.22
N PRO A 391 14.21 -15.86 28.22
CA PRO A 391 15.64 -16.05 28.02
C PRO A 391 15.99 -17.33 27.24
N LYS A 392 15.21 -18.42 27.42
CA LYS A 392 15.47 -19.66 26.69
C LYS A 392 15.09 -19.54 25.22
N LEU A 393 14.03 -18.80 24.94
CA LEU A 393 13.65 -18.50 23.58
C LEU A 393 14.69 -17.63 22.89
N ALA A 394 15.23 -16.62 23.60
CA ALA A 394 16.31 -15.78 23.06
C ALA A 394 17.59 -16.61 22.78
N GLU A 395 17.93 -17.56 23.67
CA GLU A 395 19.07 -18.48 23.47
C GLU A 395 18.84 -19.39 22.25
N ALA A 396 17.63 -19.94 22.09
CA ALA A 396 17.30 -20.79 20.95
C ALA A 396 17.35 -20.02 19.61
N VAL A 397 16.86 -18.78 19.59
CA VAL A 397 16.96 -17.89 18.41
C VAL A 397 18.42 -17.61 18.09
N ALA A 398 19.24 -17.23 19.06
CA ALA A 398 20.67 -16.95 18.83
C ALA A 398 21.43 -18.19 18.32
N ALA A 399 21.11 -19.39 18.82
CA ALA A 399 21.68 -20.63 18.33
C ALA A 399 21.29 -20.93 16.87
N ALA A 400 20.01 -20.71 16.53
CA ALA A 400 19.52 -20.87 15.17
C ALA A 400 20.17 -19.86 14.21
N GLU A 401 20.28 -18.60 14.59
CA GLU A 401 20.97 -17.58 13.80
C GLU A 401 22.45 -17.90 13.60
N ALA A 402 23.13 -18.41 14.63
CA ALA A 402 24.53 -18.86 14.52
C ALA A 402 24.67 -20.05 13.57
N GLN A 403 23.71 -20.98 13.54
CA GLN A 403 23.67 -22.10 12.61
C GLN A 403 23.48 -21.62 11.15
N LEU A 404 22.54 -20.71 10.93
CA LEU A 404 22.18 -20.20 9.60
C LEU A 404 23.26 -19.27 9.01
N GLY A 405 24.04 -18.60 9.87
CA GLY A 405 25.08 -17.66 9.46
C GLY A 405 24.54 -16.49 8.62
N GLU A 406 25.29 -16.04 7.63
CA GLU A 406 24.87 -14.93 6.74
C GLU A 406 23.84 -15.35 5.68
N SER A 407 23.62 -16.65 5.49
CA SER A 407 22.73 -17.20 4.46
C SER A 407 21.31 -17.48 4.96
N GLY A 408 20.97 -17.07 6.20
CA GLY A 408 19.65 -17.21 6.75
C GLY A 408 19.40 -16.25 7.91
N ARG A 409 18.15 -16.20 8.35
CA ARG A 409 17.75 -15.41 9.53
C ARG A 409 16.50 -15.99 10.18
N VAL A 410 16.31 -15.59 11.43
CA VAL A 410 15.12 -15.89 12.22
C VAL A 410 14.36 -14.59 12.49
N LEU A 411 13.05 -14.62 12.29
CA LEU A 411 12.16 -13.55 12.76
C LEU A 411 11.06 -14.15 13.63
N LEU A 412 11.12 -13.87 14.92
CA LEU A 412 10.12 -14.31 15.89
C LEU A 412 9.28 -13.10 16.31
N ARG A 413 7.96 -13.17 16.10
CA ARG A 413 7.07 -12.03 16.31
C ARG A 413 5.74 -12.44 16.92
N PRO A 414 5.30 -11.77 18.02
CA PRO A 414 3.93 -11.92 18.51
C PRO A 414 2.95 -11.36 17.46
N SER A 415 1.81 -12.01 17.28
CA SER A 415 0.72 -11.47 16.45
C SER A 415 0.09 -10.26 17.16
N GLY A 416 -0.20 -9.20 16.40
CA GLY A 416 -0.91 -8.03 16.92
C GLY A 416 -2.35 -8.31 17.29
N THR A 417 -3.02 -9.16 16.52
CA THR A 417 -4.47 -9.40 16.59
C THR A 417 -4.86 -10.76 17.16
N GLU A 418 -4.02 -11.78 17.01
CA GLU A 418 -4.31 -13.16 17.38
C GLU A 418 -3.45 -13.62 18.56
N PRO A 419 -3.91 -14.54 19.42
CA PRO A 419 -3.14 -15.09 20.54
C PRO A 419 -2.13 -16.15 20.06
N LEU A 420 -1.15 -15.74 19.23
CA LEU A 420 -0.12 -16.61 18.67
C LEU A 420 1.22 -15.89 18.51
N VAL A 421 2.27 -16.67 18.38
CA VAL A 421 3.62 -16.22 17.99
C VAL A 421 3.94 -16.78 16.61
N ARG A 422 4.45 -15.93 15.73
CA ARG A 422 4.91 -16.27 14.39
C ARG A 422 6.40 -16.53 14.40
N VAL A 423 6.80 -17.73 13.98
CA VAL A 423 8.18 -18.13 13.78
C VAL A 423 8.44 -18.16 12.28
N MET A 424 9.24 -17.23 11.79
CA MET A 424 9.66 -17.19 10.40
C MET A 424 11.16 -17.49 10.32
N VAL A 425 11.55 -18.38 9.43
CA VAL A 425 12.95 -18.71 9.14
C VAL A 425 13.16 -18.61 7.64
N GLU A 426 14.23 -17.94 7.25
CA GLU A 426 14.78 -17.94 5.92
C GLU A 426 16.14 -18.67 5.93
N ALA A 427 16.42 -19.48 4.92
CA ALA A 427 17.64 -20.26 4.82
C ALA A 427 18.05 -20.49 3.36
N ALA A 428 19.26 -21.01 3.16
CA ALA A 428 19.78 -21.33 1.83
C ALA A 428 18.97 -22.43 1.12
N THR A 429 18.35 -23.34 1.88
CA THR A 429 17.49 -24.42 1.37
C THR A 429 16.16 -24.48 2.11
N GLN A 430 15.11 -25.01 1.44
CA GLN A 430 13.79 -25.17 2.05
C GLN A 430 13.86 -26.16 3.24
N ASP A 431 14.58 -27.25 3.11
CA ASP A 431 14.73 -28.27 4.17
C ASP A 431 15.37 -27.69 5.44
N GLU A 432 16.34 -26.80 5.28
CA GLU A 432 16.95 -26.10 6.41
C GLU A 432 15.98 -25.10 7.06
N ALA A 433 15.26 -24.29 6.26
CA ALA A 433 14.25 -23.38 6.76
C ALA A 433 13.16 -24.14 7.54
N ASP A 434 12.68 -25.26 7.01
CA ASP A 434 11.65 -26.10 7.65
C ASP A 434 12.15 -26.69 8.97
N THR A 435 13.37 -27.24 8.99
CA THR A 435 13.96 -27.87 10.16
C THR A 435 14.14 -26.86 11.30
N VAL A 436 14.73 -25.71 11.01
CA VAL A 436 14.99 -24.68 12.02
C VAL A 436 13.70 -24.06 12.51
N ALA A 437 12.74 -23.78 11.60
CA ALA A 437 11.42 -23.24 11.98
C ALA A 437 10.63 -24.20 12.89
N ALA A 438 10.64 -25.52 12.59
CA ALA A 438 9.99 -26.53 13.43
C ALA A 438 10.63 -26.61 14.81
N SER A 439 11.96 -26.62 14.89
CA SER A 439 12.68 -26.64 16.17
C SER A 439 12.36 -25.43 17.04
N LEU A 440 12.36 -24.23 16.46
CA LEU A 440 11.99 -23.00 17.18
C LEU A 440 10.53 -22.97 17.58
N ALA A 441 9.62 -23.48 16.75
CA ALA A 441 8.20 -23.58 17.09
C ALA A 441 7.95 -24.51 18.29
N ASP A 442 8.72 -25.60 18.40
CA ASP A 442 8.64 -26.50 19.57
C ASP A 442 9.17 -25.81 20.85
N VAL A 443 10.24 -25.02 20.78
CA VAL A 443 10.72 -24.21 21.90
C VAL A 443 9.66 -23.17 22.30
N VAL A 444 9.05 -22.46 21.35
CA VAL A 444 7.96 -21.50 21.63
C VAL A 444 6.79 -22.18 22.35
N LYS A 445 6.37 -23.38 21.90
CA LYS A 445 5.31 -24.16 22.58
C LYS A 445 5.69 -24.55 23.98
N ALA A 446 6.94 -25.00 24.20
CA ALA A 446 7.40 -25.49 25.50
C ALA A 446 7.53 -24.37 26.54
N GLU A 447 8.09 -23.22 26.14
CA GLU A 447 8.44 -22.14 27.07
C GLU A 447 7.31 -21.12 27.28
N LEU A 448 6.44 -20.95 26.27
CA LEU A 448 5.35 -19.95 26.29
C LEU A 448 3.95 -20.58 26.43
N ALA A 449 3.81 -21.87 26.75
CA ALA A 449 2.50 -22.51 26.97
C ALA A 449 1.64 -21.72 27.96
N LEU A 450 0.32 -21.58 27.68
CA LEU A 450 -0.69 -20.96 28.55
C LEU A 450 -1.17 -21.91 29.62
#